data_3851995a93f7b25855f6a6c8a7bb0ad5
#
_entry.id   3851995a93f7b25855f6a6c8a7bb0ad5
#
_cell.length_a   1.000
_cell.length_b   1.000
_cell.length_c   1.000
_cell.angle_alpha   90.00
_cell.angle_beta   90.00
_cell.angle_gamma   90.00
#
_symmetry.space_group_name_H-M   'P 1'
#
loop_
_entity.id
_entity.type
_entity.pdbx_description
1 polymer ?
#
loop_
_entity_poly.entity_id
_entity_poly.type
_entity_poly.pdbx_seq_one_letter_code
_entity_poly.pdbx_strand_id
1 'polypeptide(L)'
;MEQKKITPSHTMELPRLIVVGEKNIGKIGDFLKSLNGAKKVSLISGSNVKKIVQKKIDESLASSNIKKSWYLSKINDAKSIKEIEKNVRKNKTNLLIGVGGGRSVDIAKMIAFNLGKPFVSIPTSASHDGIASPFVSVKGEKPHSMVATAPLGVFVDVDVIKRAPKKLLASGCGDLIAKITAVRDWQLGNSKTGEYYGRYSAHLALMSAKILIENSSRFAKKGPDVREIVEALISAGVASCIAGSSRPCSGAEHLFSHAVDKLEPGVGLHGEKCGIGAIMIAKLQGQDWKNIVKTLKAVGAPTTAKEIGLKSNILAKALTIAQSLRPERYTILNQVNMTENKAIALAKSTKVI
;
A
#
# COMPACT_ATOMS: atom_id res chain seq x y z
N MET A 1 -2.67 -40.15 24.77
CA MET A 1 -1.87 -38.92 24.99
C MET A 1 -2.04 -38.04 23.75
N GLU A 2 -2.89 -37.02 23.86
CA GLU A 2 -2.99 -36.01 22.78
C GLU A 2 -1.66 -35.23 22.72
N GLN A 3 -0.97 -35.34 21.60
CA GLN A 3 0.16 -34.46 21.33
C GLN A 3 -0.34 -33.02 21.28
N LYS A 4 -0.04 -32.23 22.29
CA LYS A 4 -0.24 -30.77 22.26
C LYS A 4 0.46 -30.24 20.99
N LYS A 5 -0.32 -29.87 19.97
CA LYS A 5 0.21 -29.11 18.81
C LYS A 5 0.86 -27.85 19.35
N ILE A 6 2.17 -27.78 19.33
CA ILE A 6 2.91 -26.56 19.62
C ILE A 6 2.52 -25.54 18.55
N THR A 7 1.82 -24.49 18.96
CA THR A 7 1.50 -23.39 18.04
C THR A 7 2.83 -22.71 17.67
N PRO A 8 3.18 -22.60 16.40
CA PRO A 8 4.42 -21.93 15.99
C PRO A 8 4.42 -20.49 16.50
N SER A 9 5.59 -20.00 16.91
CA SER A 9 5.75 -18.61 17.34
C SER A 9 5.39 -17.64 16.23
N HIS A 10 4.69 -16.58 16.54
CA HIS A 10 4.31 -15.52 15.61
C HIS A 10 5.15 -14.27 15.89
N THR A 11 5.94 -13.87 14.90
CA THR A 11 6.80 -12.68 14.99
C THR A 11 6.12 -11.47 14.36
N MET A 12 6.09 -10.35 15.07
CA MET A 12 5.53 -9.09 14.60
C MET A 12 6.63 -8.03 14.55
N GLU A 13 6.96 -7.54 13.36
CA GLU A 13 7.87 -6.42 13.19
C GLU A 13 7.06 -5.15 12.97
N LEU A 14 7.16 -4.20 13.90
CA LEU A 14 6.37 -2.97 13.90
C LEU A 14 7.27 -1.74 13.76
N PRO A 15 6.76 -0.63 13.20
CA PRO A 15 7.44 0.66 13.28
C PRO A 15 7.67 1.05 14.74
N ARG A 16 8.92 1.39 15.08
CA ARG A 16 9.29 1.83 16.43
C ARG A 16 8.73 3.21 16.76
N LEU A 17 8.67 4.09 15.77
CA LEU A 17 8.23 5.46 15.92
C LEU A 17 7.47 5.95 14.69
N ILE A 18 6.31 6.54 14.92
CA ILE A 18 5.47 7.15 13.88
C ILE A 18 5.21 8.59 14.29
N VAL A 19 5.55 9.53 13.41
CA VAL A 19 5.28 10.95 13.60
C VAL A 19 4.44 11.46 12.45
N VAL A 20 3.26 12.00 12.76
CA VAL A 20 2.35 12.64 11.80
C VAL A 20 2.08 14.06 12.27
N GLY A 21 2.42 15.04 11.45
CA GLY A 21 2.21 16.44 11.83
C GLY A 21 2.36 17.40 10.64
N GLU A 22 2.08 18.66 10.88
CA GLU A 22 2.26 19.75 9.91
C GLU A 22 3.63 20.40 10.08
N LYS A 23 4.21 20.91 8.97
CA LYS A 23 5.53 21.57 8.94
C LYS A 23 6.67 20.75 9.56
N ASN A 24 6.57 19.44 9.46
CA ASN A 24 7.51 18.51 10.11
C ASN A 24 8.78 18.27 9.31
N ILE A 25 8.78 18.44 7.99
CA ILE A 25 9.86 17.97 7.11
C ILE A 25 11.25 18.47 7.52
N GLY A 26 11.33 19.65 8.13
CA GLY A 26 12.56 20.22 8.69
C GLY A 26 13.00 19.64 10.03
N LYS A 27 12.27 18.71 10.63
CA LYS A 27 12.59 18.06 11.92
C LYS A 27 13.04 16.62 11.77
N ILE A 28 13.35 16.20 10.53
CA ILE A 28 13.75 14.81 10.24
C ILE A 28 15.04 14.41 10.97
N GLY A 29 15.98 15.33 11.17
CA GLY A 29 17.21 15.07 11.90
C GLY A 29 16.97 14.64 13.35
N ASP A 30 16.08 15.33 14.07
CA ASP A 30 15.71 14.99 15.45
C ASP A 30 14.95 13.67 15.50
N PHE A 31 14.06 13.43 14.55
CA PHE A 31 13.38 12.13 14.42
C PHE A 31 14.39 10.99 14.24
N LEU A 32 15.39 11.15 13.39
CA LEU A 32 16.41 10.12 13.18
C LEU A 32 17.32 9.91 14.40
N LYS A 33 17.60 10.98 15.17
CA LYS A 33 18.30 10.85 16.45
C LYS A 33 17.53 10.00 17.46
N SER A 34 16.20 10.17 17.54
CA SER A 34 15.36 9.40 18.47
C SER A 34 15.26 7.91 18.10
N LEU A 35 15.60 7.52 16.86
CA LEU A 35 15.68 6.14 16.42
C LEU A 35 17.01 5.45 16.74
N ASN A 36 17.97 6.15 17.32
CA ASN A 36 19.32 5.68 17.70
C ASN A 36 20.12 5.02 16.53
N GLY A 37 21.05 5.75 15.94
CA GLY A 37 22.04 5.16 15.06
C GLY A 37 22.17 5.68 13.64
N ALA A 38 21.44 6.70 13.24
CA ALA A 38 21.56 7.28 11.90
C ALA A 38 22.77 8.21 11.81
N LYS A 39 23.99 7.67 11.58
CA LYS A 39 25.18 8.49 11.33
C LYS A 39 25.35 8.85 9.85
N LYS A 40 24.96 7.96 8.96
CA LYS A 40 25.06 8.10 7.50
C LYS A 40 23.85 7.49 6.80
N VAL A 41 23.09 8.31 6.11
CA VAL A 41 21.81 7.91 5.50
C VAL A 41 21.86 7.99 3.98
N SER A 42 21.12 7.09 3.32
CA SER A 42 20.84 7.15 1.89
C SER A 42 19.38 7.45 1.66
N LEU A 43 19.10 8.57 0.99
CA LEU A 43 17.73 9.00 0.67
C LEU A 43 17.43 8.65 -0.79
N ILE A 44 16.31 7.96 -1.00
CA ILE A 44 15.83 7.56 -2.33
C ILE A 44 14.56 8.34 -2.63
N SER A 45 14.56 9.10 -3.73
CA SER A 45 13.45 10.00 -4.07
C SER A 45 13.26 10.13 -5.58
N GLY A 46 12.05 10.46 -6.01
CA GLY A 46 11.80 10.96 -7.35
C GLY A 46 12.34 12.39 -7.54
N SER A 47 12.71 12.75 -8.78
CA SER A 47 13.30 14.07 -9.08
C SER A 47 12.43 15.25 -8.64
N ASN A 48 11.13 15.18 -8.87
CA ASN A 48 10.18 16.25 -8.52
C ASN A 48 10.03 16.40 -7.00
N VAL A 49 9.89 15.31 -6.29
CA VAL A 49 9.77 15.32 -4.82
C VAL A 49 11.05 15.84 -4.20
N LYS A 50 12.23 15.38 -4.67
CA LYS A 50 13.51 15.85 -4.21
C LYS A 50 13.62 17.39 -4.29
N LYS A 51 13.23 18.00 -5.42
CA LYS A 51 13.25 19.45 -5.58
C LYS A 51 12.41 20.18 -4.52
N ILE A 52 11.31 19.60 -4.08
CA ILE A 52 10.39 20.21 -3.12
C ILE A 52 10.92 20.15 -1.68
N VAL A 53 11.52 19.01 -1.29
CA VAL A 53 11.83 18.74 0.13
C VAL A 53 13.31 18.77 0.46
N GLN A 54 14.20 18.69 -0.54
CA GLN A 54 15.63 18.49 -0.34
C GLN A 54 16.26 19.54 0.60
N LYS A 55 16.03 20.84 0.35
CA LYS A 55 16.63 21.91 1.15
C LYS A 55 16.35 21.74 2.65
N LYS A 56 15.08 21.57 3.01
CA LYS A 56 14.66 21.41 4.42
C LYS A 56 15.22 20.14 5.06
N ILE A 57 15.24 19.03 4.31
CA ILE A 57 15.80 17.76 4.78
C ILE A 57 17.33 17.94 4.98
N ASP A 58 18.01 18.52 4.01
CA ASP A 58 19.46 18.71 4.05
C ASP A 58 19.91 19.59 5.20
N GLU A 59 19.21 20.68 5.47
CA GLU A 59 19.44 21.56 6.61
C GLU A 59 19.23 20.82 7.94
N SER A 60 18.14 20.08 8.06
CA SER A 60 17.84 19.31 9.27
C SER A 60 18.81 18.18 9.56
N LEU A 61 19.30 17.49 8.52
CA LEU A 61 20.31 16.45 8.67
C LEU A 61 21.68 17.05 9.03
N ALA A 62 22.04 18.19 8.45
CA ALA A 62 23.28 18.89 8.75
C ALA A 62 23.32 19.36 10.22
N SER A 63 22.28 20.01 10.72
CA SER A 63 22.16 20.44 12.13
C SER A 63 22.16 19.25 13.11
N SER A 64 21.88 18.05 12.63
CA SER A 64 21.93 16.81 13.41
C SER A 64 23.23 16.02 13.24
N ASN A 65 24.23 16.54 12.51
CA ASN A 65 25.49 15.88 12.18
C ASN A 65 25.32 14.53 11.46
N ILE A 66 24.27 14.39 10.63
CA ILE A 66 23.97 13.18 9.87
C ILE A 66 24.49 13.34 8.44
N LYS A 67 25.41 12.49 8.01
CA LYS A 67 25.91 12.45 6.61
C LYS A 67 24.85 11.84 5.70
N LYS A 68 24.71 12.40 4.49
CA LYS A 68 23.65 11.99 3.57
C LYS A 68 24.14 11.77 2.14
N SER A 69 23.41 10.92 1.41
CA SER A 69 23.56 10.75 -0.05
C SER A 69 22.17 10.60 -0.66
N TRP A 70 21.89 11.31 -1.76
CA TRP A 70 20.64 11.23 -2.49
C TRP A 70 20.75 10.35 -3.73
N TYR A 71 19.77 9.49 -3.95
CA TYR A 71 19.62 8.65 -5.14
C TYR A 71 18.26 8.90 -5.77
N LEU A 72 18.22 8.93 -7.11
CA LEU A 72 16.97 9.15 -7.85
C LEU A 72 16.32 7.82 -8.23
N SER A 73 15.09 7.63 -7.80
CA SER A 73 14.21 6.53 -8.23
C SER A 73 13.60 6.89 -9.59
N LYS A 74 14.27 6.57 -10.70
CA LYS A 74 13.77 6.86 -12.04
C LYS A 74 12.70 5.87 -12.46
N ILE A 75 12.99 4.58 -12.40
CA ILE A 75 12.13 3.46 -12.81
C ILE A 75 12.20 2.39 -11.72
N ASN A 76 11.10 1.67 -11.50
CA ASN A 76 11.07 0.53 -10.55
C ASN A 76 11.40 -0.77 -11.31
N ASP A 77 12.58 -0.84 -11.90
CA ASP A 77 13.11 -2.04 -12.55
C ASP A 77 14.31 -2.61 -11.78
N ALA A 78 14.57 -3.89 -11.98
CA ALA A 78 15.64 -4.61 -11.27
C ALA A 78 17.04 -4.02 -11.54
N LYS A 79 17.29 -3.45 -12.72
CA LYS A 79 18.59 -2.87 -13.08
C LYS A 79 18.84 -1.58 -12.31
N SER A 80 17.86 -0.66 -12.29
CA SER A 80 17.93 0.60 -11.54
C SER A 80 18.06 0.36 -10.04
N ILE A 81 17.34 -0.62 -9.50
CA ILE A 81 17.44 -1.01 -8.08
C ILE A 81 18.84 -1.51 -7.75
N LYS A 82 19.41 -2.44 -8.56
CA LYS A 82 20.77 -2.97 -8.36
C LYS A 82 21.84 -1.89 -8.44
N GLU A 83 21.70 -0.91 -9.34
CA GLU A 83 22.63 0.22 -9.45
C GLU A 83 22.62 1.09 -8.19
N ILE A 84 21.44 1.47 -7.70
CA ILE A 84 21.31 2.23 -6.45
C ILE A 84 21.86 1.41 -5.28
N GLU A 85 21.53 0.12 -5.19
CA GLU A 85 22.01 -0.79 -4.13
C GLU A 85 23.55 -0.84 -4.09
N LYS A 86 24.22 -1.01 -5.25
CA LYS A 86 25.68 -0.98 -5.36
C LYS A 86 26.28 0.31 -4.79
N ASN A 87 25.70 1.46 -5.12
CA ASN A 87 26.15 2.75 -4.65
C ASN A 87 25.90 2.95 -3.15
N VAL A 88 24.76 2.51 -2.64
CA VAL A 88 24.43 2.54 -1.20
C VAL A 88 25.42 1.69 -0.40
N ARG A 89 25.76 0.48 -0.90
CA ARG A 89 26.75 -0.41 -0.29
C ARG A 89 28.13 0.24 -0.23
N LYS A 90 28.58 0.81 -1.35
CA LYS A 90 29.87 1.51 -1.43
C LYS A 90 29.96 2.68 -0.43
N ASN A 91 28.84 3.36 -0.20
CA ASN A 91 28.77 4.50 0.72
C ASN A 91 28.70 4.10 2.21
N LYS A 92 28.73 2.81 2.55
CA LYS A 92 28.65 2.31 3.94
C LYS A 92 27.49 2.97 4.72
N THR A 93 26.30 3.03 4.11
CA THR A 93 25.09 3.59 4.69
C THR A 93 24.63 2.79 5.90
N ASN A 94 24.15 3.47 6.96
CA ASN A 94 23.61 2.84 8.16
C ASN A 94 22.08 2.67 8.07
N LEU A 95 21.39 3.57 7.37
CA LEU A 95 19.93 3.60 7.31
C LEU A 95 19.48 4.12 5.95
N LEU A 96 18.46 3.48 5.38
CA LEU A 96 17.82 3.92 4.14
C LEU A 96 16.55 4.71 4.44
N ILE A 97 16.30 5.72 3.61
CA ILE A 97 15.12 6.58 3.73
C ILE A 97 14.44 6.66 2.37
N GLY A 98 13.18 6.24 2.30
CA GLY A 98 12.34 6.44 1.13
C GLY A 98 11.58 7.75 1.24
N VAL A 99 11.91 8.74 0.41
CA VAL A 99 11.26 10.06 0.40
C VAL A 99 10.42 10.21 -0.84
N GLY A 100 9.11 10.06 -0.74
CA GLY A 100 8.28 10.17 -1.93
C GLY A 100 6.95 9.43 -1.87
N GLY A 101 6.37 9.22 -3.05
CA GLY A 101 5.26 8.31 -3.22
C GLY A 101 5.69 6.84 -3.18
N GLY A 102 4.76 5.92 -3.37
CA GLY A 102 4.96 4.47 -3.25
C GLY A 102 6.21 3.94 -3.92
N ARG A 103 6.52 4.40 -5.15
CA ARG A 103 7.72 3.96 -5.88
C ARG A 103 9.03 4.20 -5.10
N SER A 104 9.23 5.40 -4.58
CA SER A 104 10.46 5.74 -3.86
C SER A 104 10.55 5.01 -2.53
N VAL A 105 9.40 4.86 -1.85
CA VAL A 105 9.27 4.10 -0.61
C VAL A 105 9.58 2.62 -0.86
N ASP A 106 8.99 2.01 -1.88
CA ASP A 106 9.19 0.59 -2.20
C ASP A 106 10.63 0.27 -2.63
N ILE A 107 11.25 1.14 -3.46
CA ILE A 107 12.66 0.96 -3.85
C ILE A 107 13.58 1.03 -2.62
N ALA A 108 13.38 2.02 -1.75
CA ALA A 108 14.19 2.16 -0.54
C ALA A 108 14.01 0.97 0.40
N LYS A 109 12.78 0.51 0.58
CA LYS A 109 12.41 -0.67 1.37
C LYS A 109 13.06 -1.95 0.82
N MET A 110 13.01 -2.16 -0.50
CA MET A 110 13.62 -3.31 -1.15
C MET A 110 15.15 -3.31 -0.97
N ILE A 111 15.81 -2.18 -1.20
CA ILE A 111 17.26 -2.08 -1.02
C ILE A 111 17.65 -2.27 0.45
N ALA A 112 16.85 -1.73 1.38
CA ALA A 112 17.07 -1.95 2.81
C ALA A 112 17.01 -3.43 3.17
N PHE A 113 16.00 -4.14 2.67
CA PHE A 113 15.86 -5.58 2.84
C PHE A 113 17.05 -6.36 2.28
N ASN A 114 17.44 -6.09 1.03
CA ASN A 114 18.58 -6.77 0.38
C ASN A 114 19.90 -6.55 1.11
N LEU A 115 20.07 -5.40 1.76
CA LEU A 115 21.30 -5.03 2.48
C LEU A 115 21.25 -5.34 3.98
N GLY A 116 20.15 -5.85 4.51
CA GLY A 116 19.95 -6.05 5.95
C GLY A 116 20.08 -4.74 6.73
N LYS A 117 19.55 -3.63 6.20
CA LYS A 117 19.64 -2.29 6.81
C LYS A 117 18.25 -1.81 7.27
N PRO A 118 18.19 -1.01 8.35
CA PRO A 118 16.94 -0.37 8.74
C PRO A 118 16.45 0.61 7.66
N PHE A 119 15.13 0.77 7.62
CA PHE A 119 14.42 1.62 6.65
C PHE A 119 13.50 2.61 7.36
N VAL A 120 13.47 3.85 6.87
CA VAL A 120 12.52 4.88 7.29
C VAL A 120 11.68 5.33 6.10
N SER A 121 10.37 5.43 6.31
CA SER A 121 9.42 5.92 5.31
C SER A 121 9.10 7.40 5.55
N ILE A 122 9.30 8.24 4.52
CA ILE A 122 8.85 9.64 4.46
C ILE A 122 7.90 9.79 3.27
N PRO A 123 6.63 9.41 3.42
CA PRO A 123 5.66 9.52 2.34
C PRO A 123 5.37 10.98 2.02
N THR A 124 5.32 11.31 0.74
CA THR A 124 4.89 12.63 0.23
C THR A 124 3.57 12.56 -0.52
N SER A 125 2.92 11.42 -0.48
CA SER A 125 1.55 11.19 -0.93
C SER A 125 0.90 10.07 -0.12
N ALA A 126 -0.40 10.16 0.06
CA ALA A 126 -1.21 9.16 0.74
C ALA A 126 -1.92 8.28 -0.31
N SER A 127 -1.18 7.40 -1.02
CA SER A 127 -1.71 6.66 -2.16
C SER A 127 -1.97 5.17 -1.91
N HIS A 128 -1.40 4.58 -0.86
CA HIS A 128 -1.58 3.18 -0.43
C HIS A 128 -0.93 2.92 0.93
N ASP A 129 -1.25 1.80 1.57
CA ASP A 129 -0.77 1.38 2.89
C ASP A 129 0.71 0.98 2.94
N GLY A 130 1.37 0.84 1.79
CA GLY A 130 2.81 0.55 1.67
C GLY A 130 3.72 1.55 2.39
N ILE A 131 3.18 2.72 2.81
CA ILE A 131 3.92 3.71 3.61
C ILE A 131 4.34 3.16 4.98
N ALA A 132 3.62 2.18 5.53
CA ALA A 132 3.89 1.59 6.85
C ALA A 132 3.96 0.05 6.82
N SER A 133 3.58 -0.61 5.72
CA SER A 133 3.62 -2.07 5.60
C SER A 133 5.03 -2.60 5.27
N PRO A 134 5.32 -3.89 5.59
CA PRO A 134 6.57 -4.53 5.21
C PRO A 134 6.60 -4.98 3.74
N PHE A 135 5.50 -4.81 3.00
CA PHE A 135 5.35 -5.30 1.65
C PHE A 135 5.78 -4.28 0.60
N VAL A 136 6.26 -4.79 -0.53
CA VAL A 136 6.56 -4.01 -1.74
C VAL A 136 5.79 -4.59 -2.92
N SER A 137 5.33 -3.71 -3.81
CA SER A 137 4.72 -4.12 -5.06
C SER A 137 5.79 -4.25 -6.14
N VAL A 138 6.06 -5.49 -6.54
CA VAL A 138 6.98 -5.79 -7.63
C VAL A 138 6.22 -5.70 -8.96
N LYS A 139 6.76 -4.90 -9.89
CA LYS A 139 6.26 -4.79 -11.27
C LYS A 139 7.10 -5.64 -12.20
N GLY A 140 6.51 -6.13 -13.28
CA GLY A 140 7.19 -6.95 -14.27
C GLY A 140 6.28 -8.02 -14.85
N GLU A 141 6.85 -9.10 -15.40
CA GLU A 141 6.08 -10.20 -16.02
C GLU A 141 5.12 -10.92 -15.05
N LYS A 142 5.47 -10.97 -13.78
CA LYS A 142 4.63 -11.54 -12.71
C LYS A 142 4.44 -10.50 -11.60
N PRO A 143 3.52 -9.52 -11.76
CA PRO A 143 3.25 -8.53 -10.73
C PRO A 143 2.74 -9.21 -9.46
N HIS A 144 3.40 -8.96 -8.33
CA HIS A 144 3.00 -9.52 -7.04
C HIS A 144 3.50 -8.65 -5.90
N SER A 145 2.94 -8.87 -4.72
CA SER A 145 3.43 -8.28 -3.48
C SER A 145 4.38 -9.27 -2.79
N MET A 146 5.57 -8.80 -2.41
CA MET A 146 6.54 -9.60 -1.66
C MET A 146 6.87 -8.96 -0.32
N VAL A 147 7.27 -9.79 0.64
CA VAL A 147 7.77 -9.34 1.93
C VAL A 147 9.15 -8.73 1.74
N ALA A 148 9.37 -7.55 2.31
CA ALA A 148 10.68 -6.92 2.41
C ALA A 148 10.98 -6.64 3.90
N THR A 149 10.88 -5.39 4.36
CA THR A 149 11.15 -5.03 5.76
C THR A 149 10.12 -4.02 6.25
N ALA A 150 9.68 -4.17 7.49
CA ALA A 150 8.87 -3.14 8.14
C ALA A 150 9.70 -1.86 8.31
N PRO A 151 9.11 -0.67 8.16
CA PRO A 151 9.83 0.55 8.45
C PRO A 151 10.19 0.64 9.94
N LEU A 152 11.44 0.95 10.24
CA LEU A 152 11.86 1.29 11.61
C LEU A 152 11.11 2.53 12.11
N GLY A 153 10.80 3.45 11.20
CA GLY A 153 9.99 4.61 11.51
C GLY A 153 9.26 5.17 10.30
N VAL A 154 8.16 5.86 10.57
CA VAL A 154 7.35 6.57 9.57
C VAL A 154 7.28 8.04 9.97
N PHE A 155 7.70 8.92 9.08
CA PHE A 155 7.75 10.36 9.34
C PHE A 155 6.95 11.12 8.29
N VAL A 156 5.86 11.73 8.72
CA VAL A 156 4.88 12.38 7.84
C VAL A 156 4.82 13.88 8.07
N ASP A 157 4.96 14.62 6.97
CA ASP A 157 4.59 16.02 6.90
C ASP A 157 3.27 16.15 6.10
N VAL A 158 2.19 16.46 6.81
CA VAL A 158 0.85 16.57 6.22
C VAL A 158 0.77 17.69 5.18
N ASP A 159 1.51 18.80 5.39
CA ASP A 159 1.52 19.91 4.45
C ASP A 159 2.21 19.56 3.13
N VAL A 160 3.19 18.65 3.17
CA VAL A 160 3.82 18.11 1.95
C VAL A 160 2.81 17.24 1.20
N ILE A 161 2.07 16.37 1.90
CA ILE A 161 1.07 15.50 1.28
C ILE A 161 -0.12 16.28 0.72
N LYS A 162 -0.57 17.34 1.40
CA LYS A 162 -1.64 18.23 0.92
C LYS A 162 -1.35 18.84 -0.46
N ARG A 163 -0.06 19.00 -0.81
CA ARG A 163 0.38 19.54 -2.12
C ARG A 163 0.45 18.49 -3.22
N ALA A 164 0.32 17.21 -2.88
CA ALA A 164 0.32 16.15 -3.87
C ALA A 164 -0.96 16.18 -4.73
N PRO A 165 -0.92 15.67 -5.96
CA PRO A 165 -2.12 15.57 -6.79
C PRO A 165 -3.26 14.83 -6.07
N LYS A 166 -4.46 15.40 -6.06
CA LYS A 166 -5.64 14.86 -5.36
C LYS A 166 -5.95 13.41 -5.71
N LYS A 167 -5.67 12.98 -6.96
CA LYS A 167 -5.83 11.60 -7.40
C LYS A 167 -5.02 10.59 -6.57
N LEU A 168 -3.89 11.00 -5.97
CA LEU A 168 -3.09 10.12 -5.12
C LEU A 168 -3.79 9.88 -3.77
N LEU A 169 -4.44 10.89 -3.21
CA LEU A 169 -5.25 10.73 -2.01
C LEU A 169 -6.48 9.85 -2.28
N ALA A 170 -7.17 10.09 -3.42
CA ALA A 170 -8.29 9.27 -3.86
C ALA A 170 -7.87 7.80 -4.07
N SER A 171 -6.67 7.54 -4.62
CA SER A 171 -6.09 6.21 -4.72
C SER A 171 -5.90 5.58 -3.33
N GLY A 172 -5.38 6.33 -2.35
CA GLY A 172 -5.27 5.84 -0.97
C GLY A 172 -6.61 5.46 -0.36
N CYS A 173 -7.65 6.24 -0.63
CA CYS A 173 -9.01 5.91 -0.20
C CYS A 173 -9.52 4.62 -0.87
N GLY A 174 -9.23 4.40 -2.15
CA GLY A 174 -9.56 3.15 -2.85
C GLY A 174 -8.82 1.95 -2.27
N ASP A 175 -7.56 2.12 -1.90
CA ASP A 175 -6.78 1.10 -1.22
C ASP A 175 -7.33 0.79 0.19
N LEU A 176 -7.76 1.80 0.95
CA LEU A 176 -8.39 1.60 2.27
C LEU A 176 -9.71 0.84 2.15
N ILE A 177 -10.59 1.22 1.21
CA ILE A 177 -11.90 0.58 1.06
C ILE A 177 -11.76 -0.91 0.69
N ALA A 178 -10.69 -1.28 -0.02
CA ALA A 178 -10.38 -2.65 -0.39
C ALA A 178 -10.20 -3.59 0.82
N LYS A 179 -9.89 -3.06 2.02
CA LYS A 179 -9.71 -3.86 3.24
C LYS A 179 -11.01 -4.58 3.64
N ILE A 180 -12.17 -4.07 3.25
CA ILE A 180 -13.48 -4.69 3.49
C ILE A 180 -13.55 -6.06 2.82
N THR A 181 -13.16 -6.13 1.55
CA THR A 181 -13.17 -7.38 0.78
C THR A 181 -11.99 -8.28 1.11
N ALA A 182 -10.82 -7.69 1.36
CA ALA A 182 -9.61 -8.42 1.72
C ALA A 182 -9.78 -9.22 3.02
N VAL A 183 -10.30 -8.62 4.07
CA VAL A 183 -10.55 -9.30 5.35
C VAL A 183 -11.58 -10.41 5.19
N ARG A 184 -12.62 -10.21 4.38
CA ARG A 184 -13.62 -11.23 4.10
C ARG A 184 -13.01 -12.43 3.36
N ASP A 185 -12.15 -12.18 2.38
CA ASP A 185 -11.38 -13.24 1.71
C ASP A 185 -10.43 -13.97 2.67
N TRP A 186 -9.82 -13.26 3.61
CA TRP A 186 -8.96 -13.89 4.62
C TRP A 186 -9.75 -14.80 5.56
N GLN A 187 -10.93 -14.37 6.02
CA GLN A 187 -11.85 -15.24 6.78
C GLN A 187 -12.25 -16.46 5.99
N LEU A 188 -12.58 -16.28 4.70
CA LEU A 188 -12.96 -17.37 3.81
C LEU A 188 -11.81 -18.35 3.63
N GLY A 189 -10.59 -17.85 3.38
CA GLY A 189 -9.39 -18.68 3.28
C GLY A 189 -9.14 -19.49 4.55
N ASN A 190 -9.22 -18.87 5.74
CA ASN A 190 -9.12 -19.57 7.01
C ASN A 190 -10.14 -20.72 7.12
N SER A 191 -11.40 -20.45 6.78
CA SER A 191 -12.47 -21.46 6.88
C SER A 191 -12.32 -22.61 5.89
N LYS A 192 -11.66 -22.40 4.73
CA LYS A 192 -11.54 -23.39 3.65
C LYS A 192 -10.23 -24.13 3.65
N THR A 193 -9.14 -23.50 4.07
CA THR A 193 -7.79 -24.08 3.98
C THR A 193 -7.10 -24.23 5.35
N GLY A 194 -7.70 -23.68 6.42
CA GLY A 194 -7.08 -23.67 7.75
C GLY A 194 -5.92 -22.67 7.87
N GLU A 195 -5.73 -21.77 6.90
CA GLU A 195 -4.68 -20.75 7.00
C GLU A 195 -4.86 -19.86 8.24
N TYR A 196 -3.75 -19.32 8.73
CA TYR A 196 -3.80 -18.41 9.88
C TYR A 196 -4.71 -17.21 9.61
N TYR A 197 -5.52 -16.87 10.60
CA TYR A 197 -6.38 -15.67 10.62
C TYR A 197 -6.18 -14.88 11.92
N GLY A 198 -5.55 -13.73 11.80
CA GLY A 198 -5.28 -12.82 12.93
C GLY A 198 -6.46 -11.89 13.18
N ARG A 199 -7.34 -12.21 14.13
CA ARG A 199 -8.54 -11.39 14.44
C ARG A 199 -8.21 -9.94 14.72
N TYR A 200 -7.17 -9.67 15.53
CA TYR A 200 -6.77 -8.30 15.86
C TYR A 200 -6.34 -7.51 14.62
N SER A 201 -5.46 -8.09 13.82
CA SER A 201 -4.99 -7.49 12.57
C SER A 201 -6.15 -7.25 11.56
N ALA A 202 -7.08 -8.20 11.46
CA ALA A 202 -8.27 -8.06 10.62
C ALA A 202 -9.16 -6.90 11.08
N HIS A 203 -9.39 -6.75 12.40
CA HIS A 203 -10.18 -5.63 12.92
C HIS A 203 -9.49 -4.29 12.70
N LEU A 204 -8.16 -4.22 12.85
CA LEU A 204 -7.39 -3.01 12.60
C LEU A 204 -7.48 -2.57 11.12
N ALA A 205 -7.37 -3.51 10.19
CA ALA A 205 -7.55 -3.24 8.77
C ALA A 205 -8.99 -2.79 8.44
N LEU A 206 -10.01 -3.46 9.01
CA LEU A 206 -11.41 -3.07 8.82
C LEU A 206 -11.70 -1.68 9.39
N MET A 207 -11.15 -1.34 10.56
CA MET A 207 -11.31 -0.01 11.16
C MET A 207 -10.77 1.09 10.23
N SER A 208 -9.62 0.84 9.59
CA SER A 208 -9.05 1.78 8.62
C SER A 208 -9.97 2.06 7.42
N ALA A 209 -10.73 1.06 6.96
CA ALA A 209 -11.73 1.24 5.91
C ALA A 209 -13.02 1.89 6.42
N LYS A 210 -13.46 1.54 7.63
CA LYS A 210 -14.69 2.07 8.25
C LYS A 210 -14.66 3.59 8.42
N ILE A 211 -13.49 4.17 8.70
CA ILE A 211 -13.30 5.63 8.78
C ILE A 211 -13.83 6.31 7.51
N LEU A 212 -13.60 5.74 6.32
CA LEU A 212 -14.11 6.30 5.07
C LEU A 212 -15.63 6.21 4.96
N ILE A 213 -16.20 5.06 5.34
CA ILE A 213 -17.64 4.80 5.25
C ILE A 213 -18.42 5.74 6.20
N GLU A 214 -17.99 5.78 7.45
CA GLU A 214 -18.65 6.56 8.52
C GLU A 214 -18.57 8.07 8.26
N ASN A 215 -17.49 8.53 7.64
CA ASN A 215 -17.28 9.93 7.30
C ASN A 215 -17.67 10.30 5.86
N SER A 216 -18.25 9.38 5.09
CA SER A 216 -18.53 9.59 3.66
C SER A 216 -19.39 10.84 3.38
N SER A 217 -20.38 11.14 4.22
CA SER A 217 -21.22 12.34 4.09
C SER A 217 -20.43 13.64 4.36
N ARG A 218 -19.49 13.63 5.28
CA ARG A 218 -18.58 14.76 5.55
C ARG A 218 -17.60 14.94 4.40
N PHE A 219 -17.04 13.84 3.89
CA PHE A 219 -16.09 13.87 2.78
C PHE A 219 -16.73 14.35 1.47
N ALA A 220 -18.00 14.00 1.21
CA ALA A 220 -18.73 14.50 0.06
C ALA A 220 -18.88 16.04 0.07
N LYS A 221 -18.97 16.66 1.26
CA LYS A 221 -19.12 18.11 1.42
C LYS A 221 -17.79 18.87 1.46
N LYS A 222 -16.79 18.34 2.16
CA LYS A 222 -15.54 19.04 2.49
C LYS A 222 -14.29 18.41 1.84
N GLY A 223 -14.42 17.24 1.19
CA GLY A 223 -13.31 16.40 0.78
C GLY A 223 -12.72 15.60 1.94
N PRO A 224 -11.90 14.57 1.65
CA PRO A 224 -11.22 13.76 2.66
C PRO A 224 -10.14 14.59 3.39
N ASP A 225 -10.06 14.43 4.71
CA ASP A 225 -9.00 15.02 5.51
C ASP A 225 -7.70 14.23 5.30
N VAL A 226 -6.64 14.93 4.88
CA VAL A 226 -5.36 14.29 4.53
C VAL A 226 -4.73 13.58 5.71
N ARG A 227 -4.78 14.17 6.91
CA ARG A 227 -4.19 13.57 8.11
C ARG A 227 -4.91 12.30 8.48
N GLU A 228 -6.23 12.34 8.48
CA GLU A 228 -7.08 11.19 8.81
C GLU A 228 -6.85 10.00 7.84
N ILE A 229 -6.73 10.29 6.52
CA ILE A 229 -6.44 9.26 5.53
C ILE A 229 -5.03 8.70 5.70
N VAL A 230 -4.03 9.52 6.00
CA VAL A 230 -2.66 9.06 6.27
C VAL A 230 -2.62 8.15 7.49
N GLU A 231 -3.26 8.54 8.59
CA GLU A 231 -3.31 7.74 9.82
C GLU A 231 -4.03 6.40 9.59
N ALA A 232 -5.09 6.39 8.76
CA ALA A 232 -5.78 5.15 8.35
C ALA A 232 -4.88 4.24 7.49
N LEU A 233 -4.12 4.79 6.53
CA LEU A 233 -3.17 4.03 5.72
C LEU A 233 -2.01 3.45 6.56
N ILE A 234 -1.53 4.20 7.55
CA ILE A 234 -0.53 3.72 8.50
C ILE A 234 -1.10 2.56 9.31
N SER A 235 -2.33 2.70 9.83
CA SER A 235 -3.01 1.65 10.58
C SER A 235 -3.18 0.37 9.75
N ALA A 236 -3.56 0.48 8.46
CA ALA A 236 -3.65 -0.65 7.54
C ALA A 236 -2.28 -1.31 7.31
N GLY A 237 -1.22 -0.51 7.12
CA GLY A 237 0.14 -1.02 6.98
C GLY A 237 0.62 -1.77 8.23
N VAL A 238 0.33 -1.23 9.42
CA VAL A 238 0.63 -1.87 10.71
C VAL A 238 -0.18 -3.17 10.89
N ALA A 239 -1.43 -3.22 10.41
CA ALA A 239 -2.20 -4.47 10.40
C ALA A 239 -1.48 -5.58 9.64
N SER A 240 -0.85 -5.26 8.50
CA SER A 240 -0.03 -6.21 7.74
C SER A 240 1.25 -6.63 8.47
N CYS A 241 1.89 -5.71 9.22
CA CYS A 241 3.02 -6.02 10.09
C CYS A 241 2.61 -7.02 11.19
N ILE A 242 1.48 -6.77 11.87
CA ILE A 242 0.95 -7.64 12.92
C ILE A 242 0.58 -9.01 12.37
N ALA A 243 -0.02 -9.08 11.17
CA ALA A 243 -0.39 -10.35 10.55
C ALA A 243 0.81 -11.17 10.06
N GLY A 244 1.98 -10.56 9.86
CA GLY A 244 3.11 -11.18 9.17
C GLY A 244 2.79 -11.54 7.71
N SER A 245 1.69 -11.00 7.18
CA SER A 245 1.22 -11.25 5.81
C SER A 245 0.40 -10.07 5.30
N SER A 246 0.24 -9.98 3.96
CA SER A 246 -0.63 -8.95 3.35
C SER A 246 -2.12 -9.30 3.40
N ARG A 247 -2.51 -10.43 4.00
CA ARG A 247 -3.90 -10.91 4.02
C ARG A 247 -4.93 -9.91 4.54
N PRO A 248 -4.68 -9.16 5.63
CA PRO A 248 -5.65 -8.18 6.12
C PRO A 248 -5.92 -7.05 5.14
N CYS A 249 -4.99 -6.80 4.23
CA CYS A 249 -5.05 -5.65 3.31
C CYS A 249 -5.21 -6.03 1.83
N SER A 250 -5.10 -7.31 1.47
CA SER A 250 -5.04 -7.76 0.08
C SER A 250 -5.80 -9.07 -0.13
N GLY A 251 -6.88 -9.02 -0.87
CA GLY A 251 -7.75 -10.12 -1.29
C GLY A 251 -7.90 -10.20 -2.81
N ALA A 252 -9.05 -10.65 -3.28
CA ALA A 252 -9.38 -10.80 -4.70
C ALA A 252 -9.34 -9.46 -5.47
N GLU A 253 -9.67 -8.34 -4.83
CA GLU A 253 -9.60 -7.00 -5.41
C GLU A 253 -8.15 -6.59 -5.76
N HIS A 254 -7.18 -7.01 -4.96
CA HIS A 254 -5.76 -6.81 -5.26
C HIS A 254 -5.27 -7.75 -6.34
N LEU A 255 -5.75 -9.00 -6.37
CA LEU A 255 -5.46 -9.93 -7.47
C LEU A 255 -5.96 -9.36 -8.79
N PHE A 256 -7.16 -8.77 -8.80
CA PHE A 256 -7.67 -8.03 -9.97
C PHE A 256 -6.75 -6.86 -10.35
N SER A 257 -6.31 -6.04 -9.39
CA SER A 257 -5.37 -4.94 -9.65
C SER A 257 -4.06 -5.43 -10.28
N HIS A 258 -3.48 -6.51 -9.77
CA HIS A 258 -2.28 -7.12 -10.34
C HIS A 258 -2.52 -7.71 -11.75
N ALA A 259 -3.69 -8.30 -11.98
CA ALA A 259 -4.06 -8.81 -13.30
C ALA A 259 -4.18 -7.68 -14.34
N VAL A 260 -4.74 -6.53 -13.94
CA VAL A 260 -4.76 -5.33 -14.79
C VAL A 260 -3.33 -4.85 -15.07
N ASP A 261 -2.46 -4.76 -14.06
CA ASP A 261 -1.05 -4.35 -14.25
C ASP A 261 -0.27 -5.29 -15.18
N LYS A 262 -0.63 -6.58 -15.20
CA LYS A 262 -0.05 -7.58 -16.11
C LYS A 262 -0.53 -7.42 -17.54
N LEU A 263 -1.82 -7.17 -17.74
CA LEU A 263 -2.45 -7.11 -19.08
C LEU A 263 -2.30 -5.75 -19.75
N GLU A 264 -2.38 -4.67 -18.98
CA GLU A 264 -2.29 -3.29 -19.47
C GLU A 264 -1.51 -2.42 -18.47
N PRO A 265 -0.16 -2.51 -18.47
CA PRO A 265 0.68 -1.76 -17.54
C PRO A 265 0.47 -0.24 -17.66
N GLY A 266 0.32 0.42 -16.51
CA GLY A 266 0.20 1.88 -16.45
C GLY A 266 -1.24 2.42 -16.44
N VAL A 267 -2.24 1.57 -16.63
CA VAL A 267 -3.65 1.95 -16.50
C VAL A 267 -4.01 2.12 -15.03
N GLY A 268 -4.53 3.29 -14.67
CA GLY A 268 -4.96 3.63 -13.33
C GLY A 268 -3.87 3.56 -12.26
N LEU A 269 -4.14 4.11 -11.09
CA LEU A 269 -3.30 3.97 -9.91
C LEU A 269 -3.66 2.66 -9.17
N HIS A 270 -2.76 2.17 -8.33
CA HIS A 270 -2.96 0.93 -7.57
C HIS A 270 -4.29 0.93 -6.80
N GLY A 271 -4.50 1.91 -5.93
CA GLY A 271 -5.72 1.97 -5.12
C GLY A 271 -6.99 2.28 -5.93
N GLU A 272 -6.88 2.95 -7.10
CA GLU A 272 -8.03 3.12 -8.00
C GLU A 272 -8.51 1.76 -8.52
N LYS A 273 -7.58 0.90 -8.95
CA LYS A 273 -7.89 -0.48 -9.39
C LYS A 273 -8.42 -1.33 -8.24
N CYS A 274 -7.81 -1.22 -7.05
CA CYS A 274 -8.28 -1.93 -5.86
C CYS A 274 -9.70 -1.50 -5.46
N GLY A 275 -10.01 -0.20 -5.51
CA GLY A 275 -11.35 0.33 -5.23
C GLY A 275 -12.40 -0.19 -6.22
N ILE A 276 -12.12 -0.17 -7.53
CA ILE A 276 -12.99 -0.75 -8.55
C ILE A 276 -13.14 -2.25 -8.36
N GLY A 277 -12.04 -2.96 -8.07
CA GLY A 277 -12.06 -4.37 -7.73
C GLY A 277 -12.95 -4.65 -6.52
N ALA A 278 -12.81 -3.84 -5.45
CA ALA A 278 -13.59 -4.00 -4.23
C ALA A 278 -15.11 -3.88 -4.47
N ILE A 279 -15.56 -3.01 -5.40
CA ILE A 279 -16.99 -2.92 -5.77
C ILE A 279 -17.50 -4.27 -6.29
N MET A 280 -16.77 -4.87 -7.24
CA MET A 280 -17.17 -6.15 -7.87
C MET A 280 -17.03 -7.33 -6.89
N ILE A 281 -15.93 -7.38 -6.14
CA ILE A 281 -15.67 -8.45 -5.17
C ILE A 281 -16.65 -8.39 -4.00
N ALA A 282 -17.00 -7.23 -3.50
CA ALA A 282 -18.02 -7.08 -2.46
C ALA A 282 -19.38 -7.67 -2.89
N LYS A 283 -19.76 -7.48 -4.16
CA LYS A 283 -20.98 -8.10 -4.69
C LYS A 283 -20.89 -9.63 -4.70
N LEU A 284 -19.76 -10.20 -5.11
CA LEU A 284 -19.55 -11.66 -5.08
C LEU A 284 -19.59 -12.22 -3.65
N GLN A 285 -19.09 -11.44 -2.68
CA GLN A 285 -19.09 -11.80 -1.26
C GLN A 285 -20.43 -11.53 -0.56
N GLY A 286 -21.46 -11.02 -1.26
CA GLY A 286 -22.77 -10.66 -0.68
C GLY A 286 -22.72 -9.46 0.25
N GLN A 287 -21.71 -8.57 0.12
CA GLN A 287 -21.56 -7.36 0.92
C GLN A 287 -22.25 -6.15 0.26
N ASP A 288 -22.42 -5.07 1.02
CA ASP A 288 -23.04 -3.83 0.52
C ASP A 288 -22.07 -3.04 -0.40
N TRP A 289 -21.93 -3.52 -1.64
CA TRP A 289 -21.14 -2.87 -2.67
C TRP A 289 -21.65 -1.47 -3.04
N LYS A 290 -22.94 -1.18 -2.85
CA LYS A 290 -23.52 0.15 -3.13
C LYS A 290 -22.97 1.20 -2.17
N ASN A 291 -22.79 0.84 -0.90
CA ASN A 291 -22.15 1.71 0.08
C ASN A 291 -20.67 1.95 -0.24
N ILE A 292 -19.97 0.94 -0.76
CA ILE A 292 -18.58 1.11 -1.28
C ILE A 292 -18.57 2.14 -2.41
N VAL A 293 -19.46 2.04 -3.39
CA VAL A 293 -19.57 3.02 -4.49
C VAL A 293 -19.85 4.42 -3.96
N LYS A 294 -20.80 4.56 -3.04
CA LYS A 294 -21.15 5.84 -2.40
C LYS A 294 -19.92 6.45 -1.72
N THR A 295 -19.18 5.66 -0.97
CA THR A 295 -17.99 6.09 -0.23
C THR A 295 -16.87 6.52 -1.17
N LEU A 296 -16.57 5.72 -2.22
CA LEU A 296 -15.54 6.06 -3.21
C LEU A 296 -15.85 7.38 -3.93
N LYS A 297 -17.11 7.58 -4.34
CA LYS A 297 -17.56 8.86 -4.93
C LYS A 297 -17.37 10.03 -3.98
N ALA A 298 -17.69 9.85 -2.70
CA ALA A 298 -17.57 10.89 -1.68
C ALA A 298 -16.13 11.37 -1.47
N VAL A 299 -15.14 10.51 -1.69
CA VAL A 299 -13.71 10.85 -1.59
C VAL A 299 -13.07 11.19 -2.95
N GLY A 300 -13.86 11.28 -4.02
CA GLY A 300 -13.38 11.58 -5.36
C GLY A 300 -12.56 10.47 -6.01
N ALA A 301 -12.76 9.21 -5.55
CA ALA A 301 -12.12 8.05 -6.16
C ALA A 301 -12.97 7.48 -7.30
N PRO A 302 -12.36 6.91 -8.35
CA PRO A 302 -13.08 6.33 -9.47
C PRO A 302 -13.90 5.12 -9.03
N THR A 303 -15.06 4.95 -9.67
CA THR A 303 -15.99 3.85 -9.44
C THR A 303 -16.27 3.03 -10.70
N THR A 304 -15.75 3.48 -11.84
CA THR A 304 -15.93 2.83 -13.14
C THR A 304 -14.60 2.57 -13.83
N ALA A 305 -14.56 1.55 -14.68
CA ALA A 305 -13.41 1.21 -15.49
C ALA A 305 -13.02 2.37 -16.44
N LYS A 306 -14.04 3.07 -16.98
CA LYS A 306 -13.85 4.21 -17.89
C LYS A 306 -13.08 5.36 -17.23
N GLU A 307 -13.35 5.67 -15.96
CA GLU A 307 -12.69 6.76 -15.22
C GLU A 307 -11.18 6.57 -15.07
N ILE A 308 -10.70 5.32 -15.12
CA ILE A 308 -9.26 4.99 -15.07
C ILE A 308 -8.68 4.61 -16.43
N GLY A 309 -9.47 4.70 -17.51
CA GLY A 309 -9.04 4.32 -18.85
C GLY A 309 -8.96 2.82 -19.10
N LEU A 310 -9.57 1.98 -18.25
CA LEU A 310 -9.56 0.53 -18.39
C LEU A 310 -10.67 0.04 -19.33
N LYS A 311 -10.29 -0.67 -20.40
CA LYS A 311 -11.23 -1.25 -21.36
C LYS A 311 -11.98 -2.43 -20.77
N SER A 312 -13.28 -2.59 -21.12
CA SER A 312 -14.14 -3.63 -20.59
C SER A 312 -13.65 -5.07 -20.88
N ASN A 313 -13.04 -5.32 -22.04
CA ASN A 313 -12.46 -6.61 -22.37
C ASN A 313 -11.22 -6.93 -21.51
N ILE A 314 -10.39 -5.94 -21.22
CA ILE A 314 -9.21 -6.10 -20.33
C ILE A 314 -9.69 -6.33 -18.88
N LEU A 315 -10.71 -5.59 -18.41
CA LEU A 315 -11.31 -5.82 -17.11
C LEU A 315 -11.83 -7.25 -16.98
N ALA A 316 -12.57 -7.75 -17.97
CA ALA A 316 -13.10 -9.10 -17.97
C ALA A 316 -11.98 -10.14 -17.90
N LYS A 317 -10.98 -10.01 -18.77
CA LYS A 317 -9.80 -10.88 -18.80
C LYS A 317 -9.01 -10.80 -17.49
N ALA A 318 -8.89 -9.61 -16.88
CA ALA A 318 -8.21 -9.44 -15.59
C ALA A 318 -8.91 -10.24 -14.48
N LEU A 319 -10.26 -10.20 -14.40
CA LEU A 319 -11.02 -11.00 -13.43
C LEU A 319 -10.85 -12.51 -13.64
N THR A 320 -10.77 -12.98 -14.88
CA THR A 320 -10.61 -14.42 -15.18
C THR A 320 -9.24 -14.96 -14.77
N ILE A 321 -8.17 -14.16 -14.94
CA ILE A 321 -6.81 -14.59 -14.60
C ILE A 321 -6.37 -14.21 -13.18
N ALA A 322 -7.14 -13.38 -12.47
CA ALA A 322 -6.75 -12.82 -11.18
C ALA A 322 -6.30 -13.90 -10.18
N GLN A 323 -7.09 -14.97 -10.01
CA GLN A 323 -6.77 -16.03 -9.05
C GLN A 323 -5.49 -16.80 -9.42
N SER A 324 -5.20 -16.97 -10.71
CA SER A 324 -4.01 -17.70 -11.17
C SER A 324 -2.69 -16.98 -10.88
N LEU A 325 -2.73 -15.68 -10.56
CA LEU A 325 -1.52 -14.92 -10.21
C LEU A 325 -0.98 -15.31 -8.83
N ARG A 326 -1.85 -15.76 -7.93
CA ARG A 326 -1.50 -16.24 -6.58
C ARG A 326 -2.37 -17.44 -6.20
N PRO A 327 -2.10 -18.60 -6.79
CA PRO A 327 -2.90 -19.81 -6.59
C PRO A 327 -2.93 -20.27 -5.13
N GLU A 328 -1.89 -19.97 -4.36
CA GLU A 328 -1.79 -20.26 -2.93
C GLU A 328 -2.71 -19.41 -2.06
N ARG A 329 -3.24 -18.31 -2.58
CA ARG A 329 -4.09 -17.38 -1.83
C ARG A 329 -5.56 -17.70 -2.10
N TYR A 330 -6.23 -18.35 -1.15
CA TYR A 330 -7.66 -18.63 -1.28
C TYR A 330 -8.49 -17.36 -1.14
N THR A 331 -9.40 -17.10 -2.09
CA THR A 331 -10.28 -15.93 -2.14
C THR A 331 -11.66 -16.33 -2.63
N ILE A 332 -12.61 -15.40 -2.69
CA ILE A 332 -13.93 -15.64 -3.28
C ILE A 332 -13.86 -16.10 -4.75
N LEU A 333 -12.81 -15.73 -5.47
CA LEU A 333 -12.62 -16.15 -6.86
C LEU A 333 -12.37 -17.65 -7.00
N ASN A 334 -11.93 -18.36 -5.96
CA ASN A 334 -11.82 -19.82 -5.95
C ASN A 334 -13.18 -20.51 -5.91
N GLN A 335 -14.23 -19.81 -5.46
CA GLN A 335 -15.60 -20.35 -5.39
C GLN A 335 -16.41 -20.06 -6.64
N VAL A 336 -15.87 -19.24 -7.55
CA VAL A 336 -16.57 -18.83 -8.77
C VAL A 336 -15.77 -19.27 -9.98
N ASN A 337 -16.36 -20.09 -10.84
CA ASN A 337 -15.77 -20.33 -12.17
C ASN A 337 -15.95 -19.05 -13.01
N MET A 338 -14.99 -18.14 -12.90
CA MET A 338 -15.05 -16.81 -13.51
C MET A 338 -14.68 -16.90 -15.00
N THR A 339 -15.66 -16.76 -15.86
CA THR A 339 -15.49 -16.61 -17.31
C THR A 339 -15.60 -15.13 -17.71
N GLU A 340 -15.15 -14.76 -18.91
CA GLU A 340 -15.24 -13.38 -19.38
C GLU A 340 -16.70 -12.89 -19.41
N ASN A 341 -17.65 -13.75 -19.82
CA ASN A 341 -19.07 -13.40 -19.81
C ASN A 341 -19.59 -13.11 -18.40
N LYS A 342 -19.23 -13.94 -17.41
CA LYS A 342 -19.59 -13.72 -16.00
C LYS A 342 -18.93 -12.43 -15.47
N ALA A 343 -17.68 -12.15 -15.84
CA ALA A 343 -16.97 -10.95 -15.46
C ALA A 343 -17.65 -9.69 -16.02
N ILE A 344 -18.05 -9.70 -17.28
CA ILE A 344 -18.82 -8.62 -17.91
C ILE A 344 -20.19 -8.45 -17.22
N ALA A 345 -20.91 -9.54 -16.95
CA ALA A 345 -22.20 -9.49 -16.26
C ALA A 345 -22.05 -8.89 -14.84
N LEU A 346 -20.99 -9.28 -14.10
CA LEU A 346 -20.67 -8.75 -12.78
C LEU A 346 -20.39 -7.24 -12.86
N ALA A 347 -19.52 -6.82 -13.78
CA ALA A 347 -19.13 -5.42 -13.95
C ALA A 347 -20.34 -4.54 -14.34
N LYS A 348 -21.22 -5.00 -15.26
CA LYS A 348 -22.49 -4.32 -15.60
C LYS A 348 -23.40 -4.22 -14.38
N SER A 349 -23.60 -5.33 -13.65
CA SER A 349 -24.51 -5.37 -12.51
C SER A 349 -24.05 -4.52 -11.32
N THR A 350 -22.76 -4.16 -11.26
CA THR A 350 -22.18 -3.25 -10.27
C THR A 350 -21.97 -1.83 -10.80
N LYS A 351 -22.35 -1.58 -12.08
CA LYS A 351 -22.17 -0.30 -12.78
C LYS A 351 -20.70 0.13 -12.87
N VAL A 352 -19.79 -0.83 -12.90
CA VAL A 352 -18.34 -0.60 -13.13
C VAL A 352 -18.07 -0.37 -14.62
N ILE A 353 -18.90 -0.98 -15.50
CA ILE A 353 -18.96 -0.75 -16.96
C ILE A 353 -20.38 -0.49 -17.40
#